data_68fd9b3f3bab42befd02fb2007869dc9
#
_entry.id   68fd9b3f3bab42befd02fb2007869dc9
#
_cell.length_a   1.000
_cell.length_b   1.000
_cell.length_c   1.000
_cell.angle_alpha   90.00
_cell.angle_beta   90.00
_cell.angle_gamma   90.00
#
_symmetry.space_group_name_H-M   'P 1'
#
loop_
_entity.id
_entity.type
_entity.pdbx_description
1 polymer ?
#
loop_
_entity_poly.entity_id
_entity_poly.type
_entity_poly.pdbx_seq_one_letter_code
_entity_poly.pdbx_strand_id
1 'polypeptide(L)'
;MAYREITPDEIVEFWFPDGPAPEPEKHQDLWVWRMRGGAHNAVVERYSEITKRAAEGDLDGWAETARGRLALIILLDQFSRSVWAGTPKAFAQDPKALDLCLKGLDNGHFDALENVWQKSVFKLPLEHCECPEHLANLGSHRAHRPSDPEDAPEYLRP
;
A
#
# COMPACT_ATOMS: atom_id res chain seq x y z
N MET A 1 -9.42 -17.41 23.40
CA MET A 1 -9.57 -17.33 21.95
C MET A 1 -8.21 -17.39 21.28
N ALA A 2 -8.04 -18.37 20.40
CA ALA A 2 -6.82 -18.46 19.64
C ALA A 2 -6.73 -17.28 18.67
N TYR A 3 -5.69 -16.49 18.79
CA TYR A 3 -5.38 -15.43 17.84
C TYR A 3 -4.95 -16.09 16.53
N ARG A 4 -5.70 -15.86 15.47
CA ARG A 4 -5.23 -16.24 14.13
C ARG A 4 -4.10 -15.27 13.77
N GLU A 5 -2.92 -15.82 13.56
CA GLU A 5 -1.79 -15.03 13.15
C GLU A 5 -1.94 -14.62 11.68
N ILE A 6 -2.02 -13.31 11.45
CA ILE A 6 -2.06 -12.74 10.11
C ILE A 6 -0.63 -12.48 9.67
N THR A 7 -0.26 -13.01 8.50
CA THR A 7 1.08 -12.88 7.94
C THR A 7 1.15 -11.73 6.94
N PRO A 8 2.37 -11.21 6.64
CA PRO A 8 2.54 -10.25 5.55
C PRO A 8 1.96 -10.75 4.22
N ASP A 9 2.15 -12.02 3.91
CA ASP A 9 1.63 -12.65 2.69
C ASP A 9 0.11 -12.53 2.59
N GLU A 10 -0.60 -12.74 3.68
CA GLU A 10 -2.06 -12.61 3.69
C GLU A 10 -2.50 -11.20 3.30
N ILE A 11 -1.83 -10.17 3.82
CA ILE A 11 -2.14 -8.77 3.52
C ILE A 11 -1.87 -8.46 2.04
N VAL A 12 -0.73 -8.90 1.54
CA VAL A 12 -0.36 -8.68 0.13
C VAL A 12 -1.33 -9.43 -0.80
N GLU A 13 -1.65 -10.67 -0.50
CA GLU A 13 -2.59 -11.48 -1.29
C GLU A 13 -4.02 -10.93 -1.25
N PHE A 14 -4.44 -10.37 -0.12
CA PHE A 14 -5.74 -9.72 -0.02
C PHE A 14 -5.81 -8.49 -0.94
N TRP A 15 -4.75 -7.68 -0.95
CA TRP A 15 -4.70 -6.45 -1.76
C TRP A 15 -4.42 -6.75 -3.23
N PHE A 16 -3.66 -7.80 -3.52
CA PHE A 16 -3.27 -8.23 -4.88
C PHE A 16 -3.65 -9.71 -5.10
N PRO A 17 -4.94 -10.05 -5.15
CA PRO A 17 -5.37 -11.46 -5.24
C PRO A 17 -5.05 -12.12 -6.59
N ASP A 18 -4.70 -11.33 -7.62
CA ASP A 18 -4.39 -11.85 -8.94
C ASP A 18 -2.94 -12.34 -9.08
N GLY A 19 -2.17 -12.29 -7.98
CA GLY A 19 -0.80 -12.80 -7.94
C GLY A 19 0.23 -11.87 -8.57
N PRO A 20 1.47 -12.40 -8.82
CA PRO A 20 2.59 -11.57 -9.27
C PRO A 20 2.51 -11.12 -10.72
N ALA A 21 1.70 -11.77 -11.56
CA ALA A 21 1.54 -11.44 -12.97
C ALA A 21 0.06 -11.36 -13.35
N PRO A 22 -0.67 -10.35 -12.85
CA PRO A 22 -2.10 -10.25 -13.07
C PRO A 22 -2.44 -9.94 -14.53
N GLU A 23 -3.59 -10.47 -14.99
CA GLU A 23 -4.15 -10.07 -16.28
C GLU A 23 -4.62 -8.63 -16.18
N PRO A 24 -4.21 -7.74 -17.10
CA PRO A 24 -4.48 -6.30 -17.00
C PRO A 24 -5.96 -5.95 -16.81
N GLU A 25 -6.86 -6.53 -17.58
CA GLU A 25 -8.29 -6.20 -17.51
C GLU A 25 -8.90 -6.59 -16.16
N LYS A 26 -8.59 -7.77 -15.65
CA LYS A 26 -9.07 -8.22 -14.34
C LYS A 26 -8.51 -7.37 -13.21
N HIS A 27 -7.26 -6.99 -13.32
CA HIS A 27 -6.63 -6.13 -12.33
C HIS A 27 -7.23 -4.72 -12.35
N GLN A 28 -7.59 -4.21 -13.52
CA GLN A 28 -8.27 -2.92 -13.63
C GLN A 28 -9.60 -2.93 -12.89
N ASP A 29 -10.42 -3.95 -13.07
CA ASP A 29 -11.70 -4.09 -12.37
C ASP A 29 -11.51 -4.10 -10.86
N LEU A 30 -10.52 -4.86 -10.38
CA LEU A 30 -10.16 -4.92 -8.98
C LEU A 30 -9.71 -3.55 -8.46
N TRP A 31 -8.87 -2.86 -9.22
CA TRP A 31 -8.36 -1.53 -8.89
C TRP A 31 -9.51 -0.53 -8.73
N VAL A 32 -10.41 -0.48 -9.70
CA VAL A 32 -11.58 0.41 -9.66
C VAL A 32 -12.46 0.09 -8.46
N TRP A 33 -12.72 -1.20 -8.20
CA TRP A 33 -13.50 -1.64 -7.04
C TRP A 33 -12.87 -1.17 -5.72
N ARG A 34 -11.56 -1.32 -5.56
CA ARG A 34 -10.85 -0.85 -4.37
C ARG A 34 -10.89 0.67 -4.22
N MET A 35 -10.65 1.39 -5.30
CA MET A 35 -10.64 2.86 -5.27
C MET A 35 -12.02 3.45 -4.95
N ARG A 36 -13.07 2.72 -5.23
CA ARG A 36 -14.45 3.09 -4.89
C ARG A 36 -14.87 2.64 -3.48
N GLY A 37 -13.94 2.13 -2.70
CA GLY A 37 -14.20 1.71 -1.33
C GLY A 37 -14.81 0.32 -1.21
N GLY A 38 -14.75 -0.52 -2.27
CA GLY A 38 -15.29 -1.87 -2.23
C GLY A 38 -14.66 -2.77 -1.18
N ALA A 39 -13.37 -2.54 -0.89
CA ALA A 39 -12.66 -3.31 0.13
C ALA A 39 -12.93 -2.83 1.56
N HIS A 40 -13.61 -1.70 1.75
CA HIS A 40 -13.75 -1.06 3.06
C HIS A 40 -14.31 -1.99 4.14
N ASN A 41 -15.44 -2.63 3.87
CA ASN A 41 -16.09 -3.50 4.86
C ASN A 41 -15.21 -4.71 5.23
N ALA A 42 -14.58 -5.33 4.25
CA ALA A 42 -13.68 -6.46 4.49
C ALA A 42 -12.46 -6.05 5.32
N VAL A 43 -11.90 -4.88 5.05
CA VAL A 43 -10.77 -4.34 5.82
C VAL A 43 -11.18 -4.11 7.28
N VAL A 44 -12.31 -3.46 7.49
CA VAL A 44 -12.80 -3.17 8.85
C VAL A 44 -13.10 -4.47 9.61
N GLU A 45 -13.78 -5.41 8.99
CA GLU A 45 -14.14 -6.67 9.65
C GLU A 45 -12.94 -7.58 9.94
N ARG A 46 -11.99 -7.66 9.01
CA ARG A 46 -10.92 -8.67 9.07
C ARG A 46 -9.60 -8.13 9.59
N TYR A 47 -9.32 -6.86 9.36
CA TYR A 47 -7.96 -6.31 9.52
C TYR A 47 -7.86 -5.09 10.44
N SER A 48 -8.92 -4.72 11.16
CA SER A 48 -8.86 -3.59 12.11
C SER A 48 -7.82 -3.80 13.19
N GLU A 49 -7.78 -4.98 13.81
CA GLU A 49 -6.84 -5.26 14.89
C GLU A 49 -5.39 -5.27 14.42
N ILE A 50 -5.12 -5.92 13.28
CA ILE A 50 -3.74 -5.97 12.76
C ILE A 50 -3.27 -4.58 12.34
N THR A 51 -4.16 -3.75 11.81
CA THR A 51 -3.85 -2.36 11.45
C THR A 51 -3.48 -1.54 12.69
N LYS A 52 -4.23 -1.69 13.78
CA LYS A 52 -3.91 -1.04 15.06
C LYS A 52 -2.56 -1.49 15.60
N ARG A 53 -2.26 -2.78 15.53
CA ARG A 53 -0.95 -3.32 15.96
C ARG A 53 0.19 -2.76 15.12
N ALA A 54 -0.01 -2.62 13.82
CA ALA A 54 0.97 -1.99 12.94
C ALA A 54 1.24 -0.54 13.35
N ALA A 55 0.18 0.21 13.68
CA ALA A 55 0.30 1.60 14.13
C ALA A 55 1.05 1.71 15.47
N GLU A 56 0.90 0.73 16.36
CA GLU A 56 1.56 0.68 17.66
C GLU A 56 3.04 0.23 17.59
N GLY A 57 3.51 -0.23 16.43
CA GLY A 57 4.88 -0.67 16.23
C GLY A 57 5.11 -2.16 16.44
N ASP A 58 4.08 -2.92 16.76
CA ASP A 58 4.18 -4.36 17.07
C ASP A 58 4.61 -5.20 15.85
N LEU A 59 4.47 -4.65 14.63
CA LEU A 59 4.77 -5.34 13.39
C LEU A 59 5.99 -4.75 12.67
N ASP A 60 6.76 -3.91 13.33
CA ASP A 60 7.90 -3.23 12.68
C ASP A 60 8.92 -4.21 12.09
N GLY A 61 9.05 -5.41 12.63
CA GLY A 61 9.91 -6.47 12.11
C GLY A 61 9.52 -6.94 10.70
N TRP A 62 8.30 -6.71 10.26
CA TRP A 62 7.89 -7.05 8.88
C TRP A 62 8.70 -6.29 7.83
N ALA A 63 9.24 -5.12 8.19
CA ALA A 63 10.03 -4.29 7.28
C ALA A 63 11.41 -4.88 6.95
N GLU A 64 11.78 -6.00 7.53
CA GLU A 64 13.04 -6.68 7.21
C GLU A 64 13.04 -7.30 5.80
N THR A 65 11.87 -7.56 5.23
CA THR A 65 11.72 -8.07 3.87
C THR A 65 10.97 -7.06 2.99
N ALA A 66 11.18 -7.16 1.67
CA ALA A 66 10.47 -6.31 0.71
C ALA A 66 8.95 -6.51 0.80
N ARG A 67 8.52 -7.77 0.85
CA ARG A 67 7.11 -8.13 0.90
C ARG A 67 6.47 -7.72 2.23
N GLY A 68 7.17 -7.90 3.33
CA GLY A 68 6.69 -7.47 4.65
C GLY A 68 6.60 -5.95 4.78
N ARG A 69 7.53 -5.22 4.20
CA ARG A 69 7.48 -3.75 4.14
C ARG A 69 6.29 -3.26 3.31
N LEU A 70 6.03 -3.90 2.17
CA LEU A 70 4.84 -3.62 1.36
C LEU A 70 3.56 -3.84 2.17
N ALA A 71 3.48 -4.95 2.88
CA ALA A 71 2.33 -5.26 3.74
C ALA A 71 2.12 -4.18 4.81
N LEU A 72 3.18 -3.72 5.47
CA LEU A 72 3.08 -2.63 6.44
C LEU A 72 2.59 -1.33 5.81
N ILE A 73 3.07 -1.00 4.63
CA ILE A 73 2.61 0.18 3.90
C ILE A 73 1.12 0.06 3.59
N ILE A 74 0.65 -1.11 3.15
CA ILE A 74 -0.76 -1.35 2.90
C ILE A 74 -1.59 -1.11 4.17
N LEU A 75 -1.16 -1.65 5.30
CA LEU A 75 -1.85 -1.46 6.58
C LEU A 75 -1.92 0.02 6.99
N LEU A 76 -0.78 0.70 6.93
CA LEU A 76 -0.64 2.05 7.49
C LEU A 76 -1.13 3.14 6.53
N ASP A 77 -0.99 2.94 5.22
CA ASP A 77 -1.42 3.93 4.24
C ASP A 77 -2.84 3.68 3.71
N GLN A 78 -3.20 2.42 3.44
CA GLN A 78 -4.47 2.08 2.83
C GLN A 78 -5.54 1.67 3.86
N PHE A 79 -5.25 0.71 4.71
CA PHE A 79 -6.23 0.18 5.67
C PHE A 79 -6.57 1.18 6.76
N SER A 80 -5.64 2.06 7.14
CA SER A 80 -5.89 3.13 8.11
C SER A 80 -7.06 4.01 7.71
N ARG A 81 -7.21 4.28 6.42
CA ARG A 81 -8.29 5.12 5.89
C ARG A 81 -9.67 4.48 6.06
N SER A 82 -9.73 3.16 6.12
CA SER A 82 -10.96 2.42 6.39
C SER A 82 -11.19 2.23 7.89
N VAL A 83 -10.16 1.80 8.61
CA VAL A 83 -10.25 1.48 10.05
C VAL A 83 -10.63 2.71 10.87
N TRP A 84 -10.11 3.88 10.53
CA TRP A 84 -10.38 5.14 11.22
C TRP A 84 -11.11 6.15 10.35
N ALA A 85 -11.90 5.67 9.38
CA ALA A 85 -12.64 6.51 8.45
C ALA A 85 -13.45 7.59 9.17
N GLY A 86 -13.42 8.82 8.65
CA GLY A 86 -14.14 9.95 9.21
C GLY A 86 -13.47 10.59 10.43
N THR A 87 -12.27 10.13 10.81
CA THR A 87 -11.51 10.70 11.93
C THR A 87 -10.12 11.13 11.47
N PRO A 88 -9.45 12.05 12.20
CA PRO A 88 -8.06 12.41 11.90
C PRO A 88 -7.09 11.23 11.97
N LYS A 89 -7.40 10.20 12.72
CA LYS A 89 -6.58 8.99 12.84
C LYS A 89 -6.41 8.25 11.49
N ALA A 90 -7.34 8.45 10.55
CA ALA A 90 -7.24 7.87 9.20
C ALA A 90 -5.92 8.23 8.51
N PHE A 91 -5.33 9.37 8.84
CA PHE A 91 -4.10 9.89 8.24
C PHE A 91 -2.91 9.96 9.22
N ALA A 92 -3.12 9.59 10.49
CA ALA A 92 -2.12 9.70 11.54
C ALA A 92 -0.88 8.82 11.27
N GLN A 93 -1.01 7.75 10.48
CA GLN A 93 0.08 6.83 10.17
C GLN A 93 0.83 7.20 8.88
N ASP A 94 0.42 8.24 8.18
CA ASP A 94 1.07 8.67 6.93
C ASP A 94 2.57 8.94 7.10
N PRO A 95 3.06 9.60 8.18
CA PRO A 95 4.50 9.79 8.37
C PRO A 95 5.27 8.47 8.51
N LYS A 96 4.70 7.49 9.20
CA LYS A 96 5.33 6.16 9.36
C LYS A 96 5.37 5.40 8.04
N ALA A 97 4.26 5.44 7.28
CA ALA A 97 4.20 4.83 5.96
C ALA A 97 5.22 5.47 5.01
N LEU A 98 5.37 6.78 5.07
CA LEU A 98 6.36 7.51 4.28
C LEU A 98 7.79 7.06 4.61
N ASP A 99 8.12 6.95 5.89
CA ASP A 99 9.44 6.47 6.33
C ASP A 99 9.73 5.06 5.81
N LEU A 100 8.76 4.16 5.89
CA LEU A 100 8.88 2.81 5.34
C LEU A 100 9.15 2.83 3.84
N CYS A 101 8.43 3.67 3.11
CA CYS A 101 8.59 3.84 1.67
C CYS A 101 9.99 4.36 1.31
N LEU A 102 10.43 5.44 1.95
CA LEU A 102 11.73 6.06 1.68
C LEU A 102 12.87 5.09 1.95
N LYS A 103 12.84 4.39 3.08
CA LYS A 103 13.85 3.38 3.42
C LYS A 103 13.84 2.22 2.44
N GLY A 104 12.66 1.82 1.98
CA GLY A 104 12.52 0.74 1.00
C GLY A 104 13.05 1.10 -0.39
N LEU A 105 12.95 2.37 -0.77
CA LEU A 105 13.56 2.87 -2.01
C LEU A 105 15.09 2.84 -1.93
N ASP A 106 15.64 3.14 -0.76
CA ASP A 106 17.07 3.24 -0.54
C ASP A 106 17.75 1.86 -0.37
N ASN A 107 17.07 0.90 0.25
CA ASN A 107 17.65 -0.41 0.58
C ASN A 107 17.40 -1.51 -0.48
N GLY A 108 16.74 -1.21 -1.58
CA GLY A 108 16.46 -2.17 -2.65
C GLY A 108 15.14 -2.94 -2.52
N HIS A 109 14.39 -2.75 -1.45
CA HIS A 109 13.11 -3.45 -1.26
C HIS A 109 12.10 -3.10 -2.35
N PHE A 110 12.05 -1.83 -2.76
CA PHE A 110 11.18 -1.40 -3.86
C PHE A 110 11.50 -2.14 -5.15
N ASP A 111 12.78 -2.22 -5.50
CA ASP A 111 13.22 -2.89 -6.73
C ASP A 111 12.96 -4.39 -6.71
N ALA A 112 12.86 -5.00 -5.53
CA ALA A 112 12.59 -6.42 -5.34
C ALA A 112 11.12 -6.79 -5.46
N LEU A 113 10.20 -5.81 -5.56
CA LEU A 113 8.77 -6.08 -5.70
C LEU A 113 8.44 -6.75 -7.05
N GLU A 114 7.37 -7.54 -7.07
CA GLU A 114 7.09 -8.46 -8.17
C GLU A 114 6.54 -7.81 -9.43
N ASN A 115 5.83 -6.67 -9.29
CA ASN A 115 5.16 -6.03 -10.42
C ASN A 115 4.92 -4.55 -10.19
N VAL A 116 4.47 -3.86 -11.24
CA VAL A 116 4.22 -2.41 -11.19
C VAL A 116 3.10 -2.01 -10.24
N TRP A 117 2.13 -2.89 -10.01
CA TRP A 117 1.02 -2.63 -9.10
C TRP A 117 1.48 -2.55 -7.65
N GLN A 118 2.31 -3.51 -7.24
CA GLN A 118 2.94 -3.51 -5.93
C GLN A 118 3.83 -2.29 -5.76
N LYS A 119 4.60 -1.95 -6.77
CA LYS A 119 5.48 -0.77 -6.77
C LYS A 119 4.67 0.53 -6.65
N SER A 120 3.55 0.62 -7.34
CA SER A 120 2.67 1.79 -7.27
C SER A 120 2.13 2.01 -5.86
N VAL A 121 1.61 0.96 -5.23
CA VAL A 121 1.09 1.02 -3.86
C VAL A 121 2.19 1.35 -2.86
N PHE A 122 3.37 0.78 -3.04
CA PHE A 122 4.54 1.04 -2.19
C PHE A 122 4.93 2.52 -2.18
N LYS A 123 4.74 3.21 -3.30
CA LYS A 123 5.08 4.64 -3.46
C LYS A 123 3.97 5.62 -3.08
N LEU A 124 2.75 5.13 -2.82
CA LEU A 124 1.64 6.01 -2.46
C LEU A 124 1.94 6.95 -1.28
N PRO A 125 2.67 6.53 -0.23
CA PRO A 125 3.01 7.47 0.84
C PRO A 125 3.77 8.71 0.38
N LEU A 126 4.61 8.59 -0.66
CA LEU A 126 5.29 9.73 -1.25
C LEU A 126 4.31 10.69 -1.94
N GLU A 127 3.33 10.15 -2.64
CA GLU A 127 2.31 10.93 -3.33
C GLU A 127 1.39 11.66 -2.33
N HIS A 128 1.07 11.02 -1.22
CA HIS A 128 0.22 11.59 -0.17
C HIS A 128 0.92 12.68 0.65
N CYS A 129 2.25 12.65 0.70
CA CYS A 129 3.04 13.53 1.57
C CYS A 129 2.96 15.02 1.18
N GLU A 130 2.85 15.34 -0.10
CA GLU A 130 2.87 16.72 -0.63
C GLU A 130 4.10 17.55 -0.16
N CYS A 131 5.16 16.90 0.29
CA CYS A 131 6.37 17.56 0.80
C CYS A 131 7.31 17.86 -0.37
N PRO A 132 7.78 19.14 -0.57
CA PRO A 132 8.65 19.47 -1.69
C PRO A 132 9.92 18.62 -1.77
N GLU A 133 10.52 18.28 -0.64
CA GLU A 133 11.71 17.43 -0.54
C GLU A 133 11.46 16.03 -1.10
N HIS A 134 10.28 15.48 -0.87
CA HIS A 134 9.91 14.14 -1.28
C HIS A 134 9.35 14.11 -2.70
N LEU A 135 8.74 15.19 -3.17
CA LEU A 135 8.30 15.32 -4.56
C LEU A 135 9.47 15.24 -5.54
N ALA A 136 10.65 15.72 -5.14
CA ALA A 136 11.87 15.57 -5.93
C ALA A 136 12.25 14.09 -6.14
N ASN A 137 12.01 13.26 -5.12
CA ASN A 137 12.25 11.80 -5.21
C ASN A 137 11.27 11.08 -6.14
N LEU A 138 10.03 11.58 -6.26
CA LEU A 138 9.07 11.06 -7.23
C LEU A 138 9.56 11.21 -8.66
N GLY A 139 10.28 12.29 -8.95
CA GLY A 139 10.84 12.53 -10.28
C GLY A 139 11.85 11.48 -10.73
N SER A 140 12.63 10.91 -9.81
CA SER A 140 13.62 9.88 -10.13
C SER A 140 13.03 8.47 -10.27
N HIS A 141 11.80 8.28 -9.81
CA HIS A 141 11.10 6.98 -9.85
C HIS A 141 9.82 7.03 -10.69
N ARG A 142 9.76 7.95 -11.65
CA ARG A 142 8.57 8.31 -12.41
C ARG A 142 8.03 7.25 -13.38
N ALA A 143 8.53 6.03 -13.33
CA ALA A 143 8.08 5.00 -14.25
C ALA A 143 6.56 4.73 -14.19
N HIS A 144 5.92 4.98 -13.03
CA HIS A 144 4.46 4.85 -12.92
C HIS A 144 3.90 5.72 -11.78
N ARG A 145 3.17 6.76 -12.16
CA ARG A 145 2.27 7.50 -11.27
C ARG A 145 0.84 7.01 -11.51
N PRO A 146 0.24 6.29 -10.58
CA PRO A 146 -1.16 5.86 -10.75
C PRO A 146 -2.14 7.02 -10.82
N SER A 147 -1.72 8.19 -10.35
CA SER A 147 -2.51 9.42 -10.35
C SER A 147 -2.38 10.25 -11.64
N ASP A 148 -1.42 9.91 -12.50
CA ASP A 148 -1.23 10.61 -13.75
C ASP A 148 -1.88 9.79 -14.90
N PRO A 149 -2.99 10.29 -15.50
CA PRO A 149 -3.68 9.51 -16.52
C PRO A 149 -2.82 9.21 -17.76
N GLU A 150 -1.80 10.03 -18.00
CA GLU A 150 -0.91 9.85 -19.17
C GLU A 150 0.14 8.77 -18.94
N ASP A 151 0.54 8.58 -17.68
CA ASP A 151 1.54 7.60 -17.30
C ASP A 151 0.93 6.25 -16.90
N ALA A 152 -0.40 6.19 -16.75
CA ALA A 152 -1.07 4.93 -16.48
C ALA A 152 -0.94 3.97 -17.67
N PRO A 153 -0.70 2.67 -17.42
CA PRO A 153 -0.81 1.69 -18.48
C PRO A 153 -2.13 1.85 -19.22
N GLU A 154 -2.12 1.62 -20.52
CA GLU A 154 -3.27 1.90 -21.39
C GLU A 154 -4.59 1.32 -20.85
N TYR A 155 -4.52 0.14 -20.22
CA TYR A 155 -5.68 -0.53 -19.63
C TYR A 155 -6.14 0.07 -18.28
N LEU A 156 -5.43 1.06 -17.75
CA LEU A 156 -5.82 1.82 -16.54
C LEU A 156 -6.30 3.23 -16.85
N ARG A 157 -6.21 3.64 -18.10
CA ARG A 157 -6.69 4.96 -18.50
C ARG A 157 -8.22 4.94 -18.53
N PRO A 158 -8.86 6.00 -17.99
CA PRO A 158 -10.31 6.09 -18.05
C PRO A 158 -10.85 6.13 -19.49
#